data_62d8044a87150f2dd0d2408776e72d8a
#
_entry.id   62d8044a87150f2dd0d2408776e72d8a
#
_cell.length_a   1.000
_cell.length_b   1.000
_cell.length_c   1.000
_cell.angle_alpha   90.00
_cell.angle_beta   90.00
_cell.angle_gamma   90.00
#
_symmetry.space_group_name_H-M   'P 1'
#
loop_
_entity.id
_entity.type
_entity.pdbx_description
1 polymer ?
#
loop_
_entity_poly.entity_id
_entity_poly.type
_entity_poly.pdbx_seq_one_letter_code
_entity_poly.pdbx_strand_id
1 'polypeptide(L)'
;MSAHEADGPVAGQSLAIAAEAMYLINLMLAPGIGFVALAWLWWRRSAGAPLLARNHLRQTFFVSVWGGALLVFVCAAFIVFLGLDSAWTWTIVVIYFTCVHSTLILFGILGLAKAMAGKTYRYPLIGPREDLAGE
;
A
#
# COMPACT_ATOMS: atom_id res chain seq x y z
N MET A 1 -2.75 15.23 38.72
CA MET A 1 -3.32 14.09 38.02
C MET A 1 -2.66 13.96 36.68
N SER A 2 -1.91 12.95 36.57
CA SER A 2 -0.82 12.72 35.63
C SER A 2 -1.32 12.48 34.21
N ALA A 3 -0.87 13.34 33.29
CA ALA A 3 -1.02 13.21 31.83
C ALA A 3 -0.12 12.09 31.25
N HIS A 4 0.14 11.01 31.98
CA HIS A 4 1.11 9.97 31.62
C HIS A 4 0.49 8.61 31.30
N GLU A 5 -0.84 8.50 31.12
CA GLU A 5 -1.52 7.21 30.86
C GLU A 5 -1.94 6.99 29.40
N ALA A 6 -1.41 7.74 28.44
CA ALA A 6 -1.80 7.59 27.03
C ALA A 6 -0.69 7.02 26.11
N ASP A 7 0.41 6.51 26.63
CA ASP A 7 1.57 6.08 25.82
C ASP A 7 1.68 4.54 25.63
N GLY A 8 0.59 3.81 25.78
CA GLY A 8 0.56 2.40 25.41
C GLY A 8 0.33 2.22 23.90
N PRO A 9 0.87 1.15 23.29
CA PRO A 9 0.60 0.87 21.89
C PRO A 9 -0.90 0.71 21.63
N VAL A 10 -1.39 1.39 20.60
CA VAL A 10 -2.79 1.32 20.18
C VAL A 10 -3.13 -0.11 19.74
N ALA A 11 -4.35 -0.58 20.07
CA ALA A 11 -4.78 -1.92 19.69
C ALA A 11 -4.63 -2.17 18.18
N GLY A 12 -3.87 -3.21 17.81
CA GLY A 12 -3.59 -3.57 16.42
C GLY A 12 -2.45 -2.78 15.74
N GLN A 13 -1.75 -1.92 16.47
CA GLN A 13 -0.69 -1.08 15.90
C GLN A 13 0.45 -1.90 15.27
N SER A 14 0.91 -2.96 15.91
CA SER A 14 1.94 -3.85 15.38
C SER A 14 1.52 -4.50 14.06
N LEU A 15 0.26 -4.89 13.94
CA LEU A 15 -0.28 -5.49 12.73
C LEU A 15 -0.46 -4.44 11.61
N ALA A 16 -0.83 -3.21 11.95
CA ALA A 16 -0.87 -2.09 11.01
C ALA A 16 0.51 -1.77 10.45
N ILE A 17 1.53 -1.70 11.30
CA ILE A 17 2.93 -1.51 10.90
C ILE A 17 3.40 -2.66 10.00
N ALA A 18 3.08 -3.91 10.35
CA ALA A 18 3.44 -5.07 9.53
C ALA A 18 2.80 -5.01 8.14
N ALA A 19 1.55 -4.58 8.02
CA ALA A 19 0.87 -4.41 6.72
C ALA A 19 1.56 -3.39 5.83
N GLU A 20 1.90 -2.22 6.38
CA GLU A 20 2.61 -1.16 5.64
C GLU A 20 4.05 -1.57 5.29
N ALA A 21 4.74 -2.26 6.19
CA ALA A 21 6.07 -2.78 5.92
C ALA A 21 6.05 -3.82 4.78
N MET A 22 5.09 -4.75 4.77
CA MET A 22 4.94 -5.73 3.69
C MET A 22 4.62 -5.05 2.35
N TYR A 23 3.81 -4.00 2.36
CA TYR A 23 3.55 -3.20 1.17
C TYR A 23 4.84 -2.57 0.62
N LEU A 24 5.65 -1.93 1.46
CA LEU A 24 6.93 -1.34 1.05
C LEU A 24 7.94 -2.40 0.60
N ILE A 25 8.01 -3.54 1.29
CA ILE A 25 8.84 -4.68 0.87
C ILE A 25 8.42 -5.17 -0.52
N ASN A 26 7.11 -5.24 -0.78
CA ASN A 26 6.61 -5.61 -2.11
C ASN A 26 7.05 -4.63 -3.20
N LEU A 27 7.09 -3.34 -2.91
CA LEU A 27 7.51 -2.34 -3.90
C LEU A 27 9.03 -2.27 -4.08
N MET A 28 9.80 -2.39 -3.01
CA MET A 28 11.23 -2.03 -3.02
C MET A 28 12.19 -3.22 -3.05
N LEU A 29 11.83 -4.34 -2.43
CA LEU A 29 12.77 -5.44 -2.19
C LEU A 29 12.38 -6.74 -2.88
N ALA A 30 11.13 -7.14 -2.75
CA ALA A 30 10.67 -8.45 -3.20
C ALA A 30 9.28 -8.35 -3.85
N PRO A 31 9.18 -7.78 -5.08
CA PRO A 31 7.92 -7.69 -5.80
C PRO A 31 7.27 -9.07 -5.96
N GLY A 32 5.98 -9.17 -5.67
CA GLY A 32 5.23 -10.42 -5.68
C GLY A 32 5.31 -11.20 -4.38
N ILE A 33 6.51 -11.45 -3.82
CA ILE A 33 6.66 -12.16 -2.54
C ILE A 33 6.05 -11.34 -1.40
N GLY A 34 6.35 -10.03 -1.35
CA GLY A 34 5.75 -9.11 -0.39
C GLY A 34 4.23 -9.02 -0.55
N PHE A 35 3.73 -9.07 -1.78
CA PHE A 35 2.28 -9.09 -2.04
C PHE A 35 1.63 -10.38 -1.54
N VAL A 36 2.22 -11.54 -1.78
CA VAL A 36 1.71 -12.83 -1.28
C VAL A 36 1.68 -12.83 0.24
N ALA A 37 2.72 -12.34 0.90
CA ALA A 37 2.78 -12.22 2.35
C ALA A 37 1.69 -11.26 2.88
N LEU A 38 1.48 -10.11 2.22
CA LEU A 38 0.44 -9.14 2.56
C LEU A 38 -0.97 -9.73 2.35
N ALA A 39 -1.20 -10.42 1.24
CA ALA A 39 -2.47 -11.07 0.94
C ALA A 39 -2.81 -12.16 1.97
N TRP A 40 -1.81 -12.97 2.34
CA TRP A 40 -1.94 -13.97 3.38
C TRP A 40 -2.26 -13.33 4.74
N LEU A 41 -1.56 -12.26 5.10
CA LEU A 41 -1.77 -11.52 6.33
C LEU A 41 -3.18 -10.91 6.38
N TRP A 42 -3.63 -10.30 5.28
CA TRP A 42 -4.97 -9.76 5.14
C TRP A 42 -6.03 -10.86 5.30
N TRP A 43 -5.87 -11.99 4.61
CA TRP A 43 -6.84 -13.09 4.68
C TRP A 43 -6.93 -13.70 6.08
N ARG A 44 -5.80 -13.87 6.75
CA ARG A 44 -5.74 -14.52 8.06
C ARG A 44 -6.12 -13.61 9.23
N ARG A 45 -5.90 -12.33 9.12
CA ARG A 45 -5.94 -11.39 10.24
C ARG A 45 -6.97 -10.28 10.11
N SER A 46 -7.58 -10.03 8.94
CA SER A 46 -8.54 -8.93 8.78
C SER A 46 -9.84 -9.14 9.57
N ALA A 47 -10.34 -10.38 9.60
CA ALA A 47 -11.52 -10.73 10.37
C ALA A 47 -11.19 -10.67 11.87
N GLY A 48 -11.85 -9.80 12.62
CA GLY A 48 -11.63 -9.64 14.06
C GLY A 48 -10.43 -8.76 14.45
N ALA A 49 -9.70 -8.17 13.46
CA ALA A 49 -8.65 -7.23 13.76
C ALA A 49 -9.22 -5.92 14.34
N PRO A 50 -8.49 -5.27 15.26
CA PRO A 50 -8.82 -3.91 15.70
C PRO A 50 -8.92 -2.93 14.52
N LEU A 51 -9.72 -1.88 14.67
CA LEU A 51 -10.02 -0.91 13.60
C LEU A 51 -8.76 -0.39 12.89
N LEU A 52 -7.72 -0.02 13.64
CA LEU A 52 -6.46 0.46 13.10
C LEU A 52 -5.80 -0.57 12.18
N ALA A 53 -5.65 -1.81 12.64
CA ALA A 53 -5.04 -2.88 11.85
C ALA A 53 -5.87 -3.22 10.61
N ARG A 54 -7.19 -3.28 10.75
CA ARG A 54 -8.10 -3.56 9.63
C ARG A 54 -8.04 -2.48 8.56
N ASN A 55 -7.94 -1.20 8.97
CA ASN A 55 -7.75 -0.08 8.05
C ASN A 55 -6.47 -0.27 7.22
N HIS A 56 -5.31 -0.40 7.86
CA HIS A 56 -4.03 -0.53 7.15
C HIS A 56 -3.94 -1.80 6.29
N LEU A 57 -4.41 -2.95 6.78
CA LEU A 57 -4.46 -4.19 6.00
C LEU A 57 -5.30 -4.03 4.73
N ARG A 58 -6.48 -3.44 4.84
CA ARG A 58 -7.37 -3.21 3.70
C ARG A 58 -6.75 -2.22 2.71
N GLN A 59 -6.25 -1.10 3.20
CA GLN A 59 -5.64 -0.06 2.38
C GLN A 59 -4.44 -0.61 1.60
N THR A 60 -3.48 -1.22 2.26
CA THR A 60 -2.26 -1.77 1.64
C THR A 60 -2.56 -2.88 0.63
N PHE A 61 -3.51 -3.77 0.93
CA PHE A 61 -3.90 -4.84 0.02
C PHE A 61 -4.50 -4.27 -1.28
N PHE A 62 -5.52 -3.43 -1.18
CA PHE A 62 -6.18 -2.87 -2.36
C PHE A 62 -5.25 -1.95 -3.17
N VAL A 63 -4.42 -1.16 -2.50
CA VAL A 63 -3.44 -0.31 -3.19
C VAL A 63 -2.36 -1.14 -3.89
N SER A 64 -1.94 -2.27 -3.32
CA SER A 64 -1.02 -3.22 -3.99
C SER A 64 -1.65 -3.80 -5.26
N VAL A 65 -2.92 -4.19 -5.22
CA VAL A 65 -3.63 -4.72 -6.39
C VAL A 65 -3.78 -3.65 -7.47
N TRP A 66 -4.35 -2.49 -7.13
CA TRP A 66 -4.61 -1.43 -8.10
C TRP A 66 -3.33 -0.74 -8.58
N GLY A 67 -2.39 -0.47 -7.68
CA GLY A 67 -1.09 0.12 -8.04
C GLY A 67 -0.28 -0.82 -8.94
N GLY A 68 -0.26 -2.11 -8.62
CA GLY A 68 0.37 -3.14 -9.46
C GLY A 68 -0.31 -3.26 -10.82
N ALA A 69 -1.64 -3.26 -10.86
CA ALA A 69 -2.41 -3.28 -12.10
C ALA A 69 -2.10 -2.05 -12.98
N LEU A 70 -2.12 -0.85 -12.40
CA LEU A 70 -1.76 0.37 -13.12
C LEU A 70 -0.34 0.33 -13.69
N LEU A 71 0.65 -0.11 -12.90
CA LEU A 71 2.02 -0.22 -13.37
C LEU A 71 2.15 -1.20 -14.53
N VAL A 72 1.60 -2.39 -14.40
CA VAL A 72 1.75 -3.45 -15.40
C VAL A 72 0.96 -3.15 -16.67
N PHE A 73 -0.35 -2.85 -16.54
CA PHE A 73 -1.22 -2.70 -17.70
C PHE A 73 -0.91 -1.45 -18.52
N VAL A 74 -0.56 -0.34 -17.87
CA VAL A 74 -0.22 0.89 -18.61
C VAL A 74 1.13 0.76 -19.30
N CYS A 75 2.14 0.17 -18.64
CA CYS A 75 3.41 -0.14 -19.29
C CYS A 75 3.21 -1.11 -20.47
N ALA A 76 2.43 -2.16 -20.29
CA ALA A 76 2.12 -3.10 -21.36
C ALA A 76 1.39 -2.41 -22.54
N ALA A 77 0.44 -1.52 -22.25
CA ALA A 77 -0.26 -0.75 -23.27
C ALA A 77 0.71 0.12 -24.10
N PHE A 78 1.62 0.84 -23.45
CA PHE A 78 2.64 1.60 -24.19
C PHE A 78 3.48 0.71 -25.10
N ILE A 79 3.91 -0.45 -24.61
CA ILE A 79 4.70 -1.41 -25.40
C ILE A 79 3.89 -1.93 -26.61
N VAL A 80 2.63 -2.30 -26.40
CA VAL A 80 1.76 -2.85 -27.44
C VAL A 80 1.44 -1.79 -28.53
N PHE A 81 1.14 -0.55 -28.11
CA PHE A 81 0.72 0.49 -29.07
C PHE A 81 1.90 1.18 -29.78
N LEU A 82 3.05 1.30 -29.14
CA LEU A 82 4.19 2.02 -29.67
C LEU A 82 5.31 1.11 -30.22
N GLY A 83 5.24 -0.20 -29.94
CA GLY A 83 6.22 -1.19 -30.37
C GLY A 83 7.48 -1.24 -29.50
N LEU A 84 8.14 -2.40 -29.50
CA LEU A 84 9.36 -2.64 -28.70
C LEU A 84 10.62 -1.99 -29.30
N ASP A 85 10.62 -1.75 -30.60
CA ASP A 85 11.79 -1.25 -31.34
C ASP A 85 11.94 0.26 -31.28
N SER A 86 10.95 0.95 -30.74
CA SER A 86 10.95 2.41 -30.62
C SER A 86 11.66 2.88 -29.34
N ALA A 87 12.65 3.75 -29.49
CA ALA A 87 13.29 4.41 -28.35
C ALA A 87 12.30 5.24 -27.51
N TRP A 88 11.27 5.80 -28.14
CA TRP A 88 10.22 6.55 -27.46
C TRP A 88 9.38 5.67 -26.52
N THR A 89 9.12 4.43 -26.92
CA THR A 89 8.41 3.47 -26.06
C THR A 89 9.12 3.32 -24.73
N TRP A 90 10.40 3.04 -24.76
CA TRP A 90 11.19 2.86 -23.54
C TRP A 90 11.32 4.13 -22.73
N THR A 91 11.47 5.28 -23.37
CA THR A 91 11.49 6.57 -22.68
C THR A 91 10.19 6.80 -21.89
N ILE A 92 9.03 6.60 -22.52
CA ILE A 92 7.72 6.79 -21.89
C ILE A 92 7.50 5.77 -20.78
N VAL A 93 7.80 4.50 -21.02
CA VAL A 93 7.64 3.42 -20.04
C VAL A 93 8.49 3.68 -18.80
N VAL A 94 9.76 4.06 -18.97
CA VAL A 94 10.65 4.34 -17.83
C VAL A 94 10.18 5.55 -17.04
N ILE A 95 9.79 6.64 -17.71
CA ILE A 95 9.28 7.84 -17.03
C ILE A 95 8.00 7.51 -16.27
N TYR A 96 7.03 6.87 -16.93
CA TYR A 96 5.77 6.48 -16.31
C TYR A 96 5.99 5.56 -15.09
N PHE A 97 6.76 4.49 -15.31
CA PHE A 97 7.07 3.53 -14.23
C PHE A 97 7.72 4.24 -13.04
N THR A 98 8.75 5.04 -13.29
CA THR A 98 9.48 5.73 -12.23
C THR A 98 8.58 6.69 -11.46
N CYS A 99 7.78 7.49 -12.15
CA CYS A 99 6.89 8.45 -11.50
C CYS A 99 5.81 7.75 -10.64
N VAL A 100 5.12 6.76 -11.20
CA VAL A 100 4.05 6.06 -10.50
C VAL A 100 4.61 5.22 -9.36
N HIS A 101 5.69 4.47 -9.61
CA HIS A 101 6.31 3.62 -8.60
C HIS A 101 6.84 4.44 -7.41
N SER A 102 7.55 5.53 -7.68
CA SER A 102 8.03 6.43 -6.62
C SER A 102 6.89 7.06 -5.82
N THR A 103 5.79 7.41 -6.48
CA THR A 103 4.59 7.94 -5.81
C THR A 103 3.98 6.90 -4.88
N LEU A 104 3.88 5.64 -5.32
CA LEU A 104 3.37 4.54 -4.49
C LEU A 104 4.26 4.29 -3.26
N ILE A 105 5.59 4.35 -3.43
CA ILE A 105 6.54 4.24 -2.31
C ILE A 105 6.34 5.40 -1.32
N LEU A 106 6.24 6.63 -1.81
CA LEU A 106 6.04 7.80 -0.96
C LEU A 106 4.75 7.69 -0.13
N PHE A 107 3.66 7.25 -0.76
CA PHE A 107 2.40 7.02 -0.05
C PHE A 107 2.51 5.89 0.97
N GLY A 108 3.28 4.84 0.68
CA GLY A 108 3.56 3.75 1.63
C GLY A 108 4.37 4.22 2.84
N ILE A 109 5.34 5.09 2.64
CA ILE A 109 6.12 5.70 3.75
C ILE A 109 5.19 6.53 4.65
N LEU A 110 4.28 7.31 4.06
CA LEU A 110 3.28 8.06 4.82
C LEU A 110 2.32 7.10 5.58
N GLY A 111 1.90 6.01 4.94
CA GLY A 111 1.08 4.97 5.57
C GLY A 111 1.79 4.35 6.78
N LEU A 112 3.05 3.98 6.61
CA LEU A 112 3.87 3.44 7.70
C LEU A 112 4.02 4.45 8.85
N ALA A 113 4.29 5.71 8.55
CA ALA A 113 4.37 6.76 9.56
C ALA A 113 3.03 6.94 10.32
N LYS A 114 1.89 6.84 9.63
CA LYS A 114 0.57 6.88 10.27
C LYS A 114 0.32 5.66 11.15
N ALA A 115 0.68 4.46 10.69
CA ALA A 115 0.59 3.23 11.48
C ALA A 115 1.44 3.32 12.77
N MET A 116 2.66 3.82 12.65
CA MET A 116 3.54 4.05 13.79
C MET A 116 3.00 5.09 14.77
N ALA A 117 2.25 6.06 14.28
CA ALA A 117 1.57 7.06 15.11
C ALA A 117 0.21 6.57 15.66
N GLY A 118 -0.18 5.31 15.42
CA GLY A 118 -1.47 4.77 15.87
C GLY A 118 -2.67 5.41 15.18
N LYS A 119 -2.50 5.95 13.96
CA LYS A 119 -3.53 6.65 13.20
C LYS A 119 -3.93 5.88 11.96
N THR A 120 -5.22 5.84 11.65
CA THR A 120 -5.73 5.33 10.38
C THR A 120 -5.21 6.16 9.21
N TYR A 121 -5.12 5.52 8.04
CA TYR A 121 -4.64 6.16 6.83
C TYR A 121 -5.51 5.73 5.64
N ARG A 122 -5.71 6.65 4.72
CA ARG A 122 -6.31 6.37 3.43
C ARG A 122 -5.34 6.80 2.35
N TYR A 123 -4.97 5.86 1.50
CA TYR A 123 -4.11 6.13 0.36
C TYR A 123 -4.80 7.10 -0.61
N PRO A 124 -4.14 8.16 -1.03
CA PRO A 124 -4.69 9.10 -2.00
C PRO A 124 -5.05 8.40 -3.31
N LEU A 125 -6.13 8.83 -3.95
CA LEU A 125 -6.63 8.40 -5.25
C LEU A 125 -7.15 6.97 -5.31
N ILE A 126 -6.40 5.97 -4.88
CA ILE A 126 -6.68 4.54 -5.08
C ILE A 126 -7.03 3.79 -3.79
N GLY A 127 -6.94 4.44 -2.64
CA GLY A 127 -7.31 3.82 -1.36
C GLY A 127 -8.83 3.64 -1.26
N PRO A 128 -9.32 2.46 -0.85
CA PRO A 128 -10.74 2.22 -0.66
C PRO A 128 -11.32 3.17 0.38
N ARG A 129 -12.55 3.62 0.15
CA ARG A 129 -13.30 4.37 1.16
C ARG A 129 -13.66 3.42 2.30
N GLU A 130 -13.38 3.82 3.52
CA GLU A 130 -13.98 3.19 4.68
C GLU A 130 -15.35 3.82 4.88
N ASP A 131 -16.38 3.00 4.75
CA ASP A 131 -17.67 3.37 5.30
C ASP A 131 -17.52 3.22 6.82
N LEU A 132 -17.27 4.34 7.48
CA LEU A 132 -17.29 4.43 8.95
C LEU A 132 -18.74 4.34 9.49
N ALA A 133 -19.67 3.95 8.65
CA ALA A 133 -21.06 3.69 8.98
C ALA A 133 -21.22 2.25 9.48
N GLY A 134 -20.91 2.03 10.72
CA GLY A 134 -21.02 0.71 11.36
C GLY A 134 -20.65 0.73 12.84
N GLU A 135 -21.00 1.80 13.55
CA GLU A 135 -21.15 1.80 15.00
C GLU A 135 -22.63 1.93 15.39
#